data_a13502f09db5c9dbd247d87f93f8dc97
#
_entry.id   a13502f09db5c9dbd247d87f93f8dc97
#
_cell.length_a   1.000
_cell.length_b   1.000
_cell.length_c   1.000
_cell.angle_alpha   90.00
_cell.angle_beta   90.00
_cell.angle_gamma   90.00
#
_symmetry.space_group_name_H-M   'P 1'
#
loop_
_entity.id
_entity.type
_entity.pdbx_description
1 polymer ?
#
loop_
_entity_poly.entity_id
_entity_poly.type
_entity_poly.pdbx_seq_one_letter_code
_entity_poly.pdbx_strand_id
1 'polypeptide(L)'
;MNANLPARHLPERLDLDQLKRQAKELLAGFAARESSALAEVQQYYPGAPLETFALHDAQLVLARAYGFDSWPKLKARVDGVTIGRLHDVLEQGDVNAVRNLLQQRPELVNRDRAGYPERLPLHIAVQRRDTAMVRLLMELGADARSGIWPYRKDTQAVVMAAERGYDEIVDIIRKQKLKREKPATVC
;
A
#
# COMPACT_ATOMS: atom_id res chain seq x y z
N MET A 1 27.60 3.68 -23.52
CA MET A 1 26.44 3.74 -22.59
C MET A 1 25.84 2.35 -22.54
N ASN A 2 26.27 1.51 -21.60
CA ASN A 2 25.66 0.18 -21.42
C ASN A 2 24.33 0.40 -20.74
N ALA A 3 23.23 0.30 -21.49
CA ALA A 3 21.91 0.15 -20.90
C ALA A 3 21.94 -1.17 -20.12
N ASN A 4 22.11 -1.10 -18.78
CA ASN A 4 21.96 -2.25 -17.93
C ASN A 4 20.52 -2.74 -18.04
N LEU A 5 20.32 -3.75 -18.88
CA LEU A 5 19.02 -4.43 -18.93
C LEU A 5 18.73 -5.00 -17.53
N PRO A 6 17.51 -4.83 -17.02
CA PRO A 6 17.17 -5.36 -15.72
C PRO A 6 17.40 -6.88 -15.69
N ALA A 7 18.21 -7.36 -14.74
CA ALA A 7 18.47 -8.80 -14.58
C ALA A 7 17.31 -9.49 -13.86
N ARG A 8 16.47 -8.73 -13.14
CA ARG A 8 15.32 -9.26 -12.42
C ARG A 8 14.02 -8.81 -13.05
N HIS A 9 13.10 -9.75 -13.24
CA HIS A 9 11.72 -9.43 -13.66
C HIS A 9 10.83 -9.27 -12.45
N LEU A 10 9.96 -8.26 -12.48
CA LEU A 10 8.96 -8.10 -11.44
C LEU A 10 7.99 -9.28 -11.49
N PRO A 11 7.76 -9.97 -10.35
CA PRO A 11 6.77 -11.03 -10.31
C PRO A 11 5.36 -10.48 -10.55
N GLU A 12 4.46 -11.32 -11.07
CA GLU A 12 3.05 -10.93 -11.30
C GLU A 12 2.35 -10.45 -10.01
N ARG A 13 2.73 -11.04 -8.88
CA ARG A 13 2.26 -10.61 -7.55
C ARG A 13 3.39 -9.87 -6.87
N LEU A 14 3.35 -8.55 -6.98
CA LEU A 14 4.28 -7.67 -6.31
C LEU A 14 3.99 -7.62 -4.81
N ASP A 15 4.99 -8.00 -4.01
CA ASP A 15 4.94 -7.97 -2.55
C ASP A 15 6.12 -7.14 -2.02
N LEU A 16 5.80 -6.05 -1.32
CA LEU A 16 6.80 -5.15 -0.76
C LEU A 16 7.65 -5.84 0.33
N ASP A 17 7.06 -6.74 1.11
CA ASP A 17 7.78 -7.43 2.17
C ASP A 17 8.75 -8.48 1.60
N GLN A 18 8.39 -9.09 0.47
CA GLN A 18 9.33 -9.93 -0.28
C GLN A 18 10.53 -9.10 -0.78
N LEU A 19 10.30 -7.93 -1.33
CA LEU A 19 11.38 -7.04 -1.78
C LEU A 19 12.28 -6.57 -0.62
N LYS A 20 11.69 -6.28 0.53
CA LYS A 20 12.46 -5.96 1.75
C LYS A 20 13.32 -7.14 2.23
N ARG A 21 12.80 -8.38 2.16
CA ARG A 21 13.57 -9.58 2.48
C ARG A 21 14.74 -9.73 1.53
N GLN A 22 14.51 -9.64 0.21
CA GLN A 22 15.59 -9.71 -0.79
C GLN A 22 16.69 -8.66 -0.56
N ALA A 23 16.32 -7.42 -0.18
CA ALA A 23 17.31 -6.41 0.14
C ALA A 23 18.14 -6.76 1.39
N LYS A 24 17.53 -7.39 2.41
CA LYS A 24 18.25 -7.88 3.59
C LYS A 24 19.14 -9.09 3.25
N GLU A 25 18.67 -10.00 2.41
CA GLU A 25 19.44 -11.15 1.93
C GLU A 25 20.67 -10.69 1.12
N LEU A 26 20.49 -9.72 0.22
CA LEU A 26 21.60 -9.12 -0.53
C LEU A 26 22.62 -8.45 0.39
N LEU A 27 22.16 -7.72 1.41
CA LEU A 27 23.04 -7.10 2.41
C LEU A 27 23.84 -8.17 3.17
N ALA A 28 23.18 -9.23 3.63
CA ALA A 28 23.82 -10.33 4.36
C ALA A 28 24.85 -11.05 3.48
N GLY A 29 24.48 -11.41 2.24
CA GLY A 29 25.38 -12.06 1.29
C GLY A 29 26.59 -11.18 0.93
N PHE A 30 26.40 -9.86 0.78
CA PHE A 30 27.49 -8.93 0.54
C PHE A 30 28.45 -8.85 1.74
N ALA A 31 27.93 -8.79 2.97
CA ALA A 31 28.74 -8.82 4.19
C ALA A 31 29.50 -10.15 4.35
N ALA A 32 28.87 -11.27 3.96
CA ALA A 32 29.49 -12.59 3.94
C ALA A 32 30.46 -12.81 2.75
N ARG A 33 30.60 -11.81 1.87
CA ARG A 33 31.43 -11.87 0.66
C ARG A 33 31.04 -13.00 -0.31
N GLU A 34 29.75 -13.31 -0.38
CA GLU A 34 29.22 -14.25 -1.35
C GLU A 34 29.44 -13.75 -2.77
N SER A 35 29.96 -14.60 -3.65
CA SER A 35 30.31 -14.22 -5.02
C SER A 35 29.14 -13.68 -5.83
N SER A 36 27.94 -14.23 -5.64
CA SER A 36 26.71 -13.78 -6.29
C SER A 36 26.31 -12.38 -5.85
N ALA A 37 26.34 -12.10 -4.55
CA ALA A 37 26.00 -10.80 -3.99
C ALA A 37 27.02 -9.73 -4.40
N LEU A 38 28.32 -10.07 -4.36
CA LEU A 38 29.38 -9.17 -4.82
C LEU A 38 29.21 -8.82 -6.31
N ALA A 39 28.91 -9.80 -7.16
CA ALA A 39 28.69 -9.58 -8.59
C ALA A 39 27.48 -8.68 -8.85
N GLU A 40 26.37 -8.92 -8.16
CA GLU A 40 25.16 -8.11 -8.30
C GLU A 40 25.39 -6.66 -7.84
N VAL A 41 26.05 -6.46 -6.69
CA VAL A 41 26.42 -5.13 -6.21
C VAL A 41 27.35 -4.44 -7.18
N GLN A 42 28.40 -5.12 -7.67
CA GLN A 42 29.32 -4.53 -8.65
C GLN A 42 28.62 -4.12 -9.95
N GLN A 43 27.62 -4.89 -10.38
CA GLN A 43 26.87 -4.60 -11.61
C GLN A 43 25.99 -3.35 -11.48
N TYR A 44 25.29 -3.18 -10.35
CA TYR A 44 24.27 -2.14 -10.18
C TYR A 44 24.70 -0.97 -9.29
N TYR A 45 25.79 -1.12 -8.54
CA TYR A 45 26.41 -0.09 -7.75
C TYR A 45 27.94 -0.21 -7.79
N PRO A 46 28.58 0.07 -8.95
CA PRO A 46 30.03 0.00 -9.07
C PRO A 46 30.71 0.93 -8.06
N GLY A 47 31.70 0.40 -7.34
CA GLY A 47 32.41 1.16 -6.31
C GLY A 47 31.67 1.30 -4.99
N ALA A 48 30.70 0.43 -4.70
CA ALA A 48 30.03 0.37 -3.41
C ALA A 48 31.07 0.21 -2.26
N PRO A 49 30.98 1.03 -1.19
CA PRO A 49 31.95 0.98 -0.10
C PRO A 49 31.71 -0.28 0.73
N LEU A 50 32.71 -1.18 0.78
CA LEU A 50 32.61 -2.46 1.48
C LEU A 50 32.34 -2.32 2.98
N GLU A 51 32.92 -1.30 3.63
CA GLU A 51 32.85 -1.12 5.09
C GLU A 51 31.59 -0.42 5.57
N THR A 52 30.96 0.39 4.71
CA THR A 52 29.77 1.19 5.07
C THR A 52 28.53 0.77 4.29
N PHE A 53 28.60 -0.33 3.53
CA PHE A 53 27.45 -0.83 2.77
C PHE A 53 26.29 -1.21 3.71
N ALA A 54 25.17 -0.54 3.53
CA ALA A 54 24.03 -0.63 4.43
C ALA A 54 22.75 -1.04 3.69
N LEU A 55 21.65 -1.19 4.44
CA LEU A 55 20.37 -1.63 3.87
C LEU A 55 19.88 -0.72 2.74
N HIS A 56 20.09 0.59 2.83
CA HIS A 56 19.67 1.52 1.78
C HIS A 56 20.46 1.33 0.48
N ASP A 57 21.73 0.90 0.55
CA ASP A 57 22.55 0.58 -0.61
C ASP A 57 22.07 -0.73 -1.27
N ALA A 58 21.77 -1.75 -0.46
CA ALA A 58 21.18 -3.00 -0.94
C ALA A 58 19.79 -2.76 -1.58
N GLN A 59 18.99 -1.87 -1.02
CA GLN A 59 17.73 -1.44 -1.61
C GLN A 59 17.92 -0.72 -2.95
N LEU A 60 18.96 0.12 -3.08
CA LEU A 60 19.29 0.80 -4.34
C LEU A 60 19.73 -0.21 -5.40
N VAL A 61 20.62 -1.14 -5.04
CA VAL A 61 21.06 -2.22 -5.94
C VAL A 61 19.87 -3.04 -6.43
N LEU A 62 19.01 -3.46 -5.51
CA LEU A 62 17.81 -4.23 -5.83
C LEU A 62 16.86 -3.45 -6.75
N ALA A 63 16.63 -2.15 -6.47
CA ALA A 63 15.79 -1.31 -7.31
C ALA A 63 16.33 -1.25 -8.75
N ARG A 64 17.65 -1.05 -8.91
CA ARG A 64 18.30 -1.01 -10.22
C ARG A 64 18.27 -2.35 -10.93
N ALA A 65 18.40 -3.47 -10.20
CA ALA A 65 18.25 -4.81 -10.77
C ALA A 65 16.85 -5.09 -11.32
N TYR A 66 15.81 -4.43 -10.77
CA TYR A 66 14.45 -4.44 -11.29
C TYR A 66 14.17 -3.33 -12.33
N GLY A 67 15.18 -2.54 -12.75
CA GLY A 67 15.04 -1.49 -13.76
C GLY A 67 14.51 -0.15 -13.23
N PHE A 68 14.61 0.11 -11.94
CA PHE A 68 14.22 1.39 -11.31
C PHE A 68 15.44 2.15 -10.81
N ASP A 69 15.46 3.46 -10.99
CA ASP A 69 16.58 4.31 -10.56
C ASP A 69 16.75 4.39 -9.04
N SER A 70 15.69 4.07 -8.27
CA SER A 70 15.72 4.18 -6.82
C SER A 70 14.68 3.29 -6.13
N TRP A 71 14.94 2.94 -4.87
CA TRP A 71 13.99 2.21 -4.04
C TRP A 71 12.60 2.88 -3.90
N PRO A 72 12.48 4.20 -3.70
CA PRO A 72 11.18 4.86 -3.70
C PRO A 72 10.38 4.67 -5.00
N LYS A 73 11.04 4.68 -6.18
CA LYS A 73 10.36 4.44 -7.46
C LYS A 73 9.87 2.99 -7.59
N LEU A 74 10.70 2.01 -7.21
CA LEU A 74 10.29 0.60 -7.15
C LEU A 74 9.11 0.43 -6.18
N LYS A 75 9.22 0.98 -4.98
CA LYS A 75 8.14 0.94 -3.98
C LYS A 75 6.84 1.55 -4.50
N ALA A 76 6.90 2.72 -5.13
CA ALA A 76 5.72 3.37 -5.71
C ALA A 76 5.04 2.50 -6.78
N ARG A 77 5.82 1.76 -7.58
CA ARG A 77 5.27 0.80 -8.56
C ARG A 77 4.53 -0.34 -7.87
N VAL A 78 5.13 -0.93 -6.82
CA VAL A 78 4.53 -2.01 -6.03
C VAL A 78 3.25 -1.55 -5.35
N ASP A 79 3.30 -0.38 -4.70
CA ASP A 79 2.14 0.22 -4.02
C ASP A 79 1.01 0.49 -5.03
N GLY A 80 1.32 1.02 -6.21
CA GLY A 80 0.34 1.28 -7.25
C GLY A 80 -0.38 0.01 -7.73
N VAL A 81 0.33 -1.09 -7.93
CA VAL A 81 -0.27 -2.38 -8.28
C VAL A 81 -1.14 -2.91 -7.14
N THR A 82 -0.67 -2.81 -5.89
CA THR A 82 -1.42 -3.27 -4.72
C THR A 82 -2.67 -2.44 -4.47
N ILE A 83 -2.60 -1.11 -4.63
CA ILE A 83 -3.76 -0.21 -4.57
C ILE A 83 -4.75 -0.54 -5.69
N GLY A 84 -4.27 -0.77 -6.92
CA GLY A 84 -5.11 -1.20 -8.02
C GLY A 84 -5.90 -2.47 -7.67
N ARG A 85 -5.21 -3.49 -7.17
CA ARG A 85 -5.84 -4.74 -6.74
C ARG A 85 -6.85 -4.54 -5.60
N LEU A 86 -6.54 -3.66 -4.62
CA LEU A 86 -7.49 -3.33 -3.55
C LEU A 86 -8.78 -2.73 -4.14
N HIS A 87 -8.67 -1.81 -5.08
CA HIS A 87 -9.83 -1.21 -5.73
C HIS A 87 -10.63 -2.24 -6.53
N ASP A 88 -9.96 -3.13 -7.26
CA ASP A 88 -10.63 -4.16 -8.05
C ASP A 88 -11.45 -5.11 -7.15
N VAL A 89 -10.91 -5.58 -6.02
CA VAL A 89 -11.65 -6.45 -5.08
C VAL A 89 -12.74 -5.68 -4.31
N LEU A 90 -12.59 -4.38 -4.08
CA LEU A 90 -13.64 -3.51 -3.55
C LEU A 90 -14.81 -3.38 -4.53
N GLU A 91 -14.51 -3.16 -5.81
CA GLU A 91 -15.53 -3.09 -6.87
C GLU A 91 -16.24 -4.43 -7.09
N GLN A 92 -15.56 -5.55 -6.84
CA GLN A 92 -16.17 -6.89 -6.87
C GLN A 92 -17.01 -7.19 -5.61
N GLY A 93 -16.81 -6.46 -4.52
CA GLY A 93 -17.47 -6.68 -3.23
C GLY A 93 -16.91 -7.89 -2.46
N ASP A 94 -15.67 -8.30 -2.75
CA ASP A 94 -15.03 -9.42 -2.05
C ASP A 94 -14.48 -8.97 -0.69
N VAL A 95 -15.33 -9.06 0.34
CA VAL A 95 -15.02 -8.66 1.72
C VAL A 95 -13.82 -9.44 2.28
N ASN A 96 -13.68 -10.73 1.92
CA ASN A 96 -12.59 -11.57 2.42
C ASN A 96 -11.25 -11.20 1.79
N ALA A 97 -11.23 -10.97 0.47
CA ALA A 97 -10.02 -10.51 -0.22
C ALA A 97 -9.57 -9.14 0.28
N VAL A 98 -10.51 -8.20 0.51
CA VAL A 98 -10.21 -6.88 1.10
C VAL A 98 -9.65 -7.03 2.51
N ARG A 99 -10.26 -7.86 3.37
CA ARG A 99 -9.77 -8.14 4.72
C ARG A 99 -8.33 -8.66 4.70
N ASN A 100 -8.05 -9.69 3.92
CA ASN A 100 -6.73 -10.30 3.81
C ASN A 100 -5.68 -9.31 3.33
N LEU A 101 -6.01 -8.48 2.35
CA LEU A 101 -5.10 -7.49 1.79
C LEU A 101 -4.79 -6.37 2.80
N LEU A 102 -5.80 -5.85 3.48
CA LEU A 102 -5.64 -4.78 4.47
C LEU A 102 -5.05 -5.26 5.79
N GLN A 103 -5.15 -6.55 6.14
CA GLN A 103 -4.40 -7.11 7.27
C GLN A 103 -2.89 -7.14 7.01
N GLN A 104 -2.48 -7.39 5.77
CA GLN A 104 -1.07 -7.35 5.36
C GLN A 104 -0.57 -5.92 5.14
N ARG A 105 -1.43 -5.02 4.66
CA ARG A 105 -1.10 -3.65 4.27
C ARG A 105 -2.13 -2.65 4.83
N PRO A 106 -2.18 -2.45 6.17
CA PRO A 106 -3.19 -1.61 6.82
C PRO A 106 -3.16 -0.15 6.36
N GLU A 107 -2.00 0.36 5.96
CA GLU A 107 -1.82 1.72 5.48
C GLU A 107 -2.59 2.03 4.19
N LEU A 108 -3.04 1.01 3.45
CA LEU A 108 -3.78 1.19 2.21
C LEU A 108 -5.26 1.52 2.41
N VAL A 109 -5.80 1.36 3.64
CA VAL A 109 -7.22 1.58 3.93
C VAL A 109 -7.71 2.99 3.60
N ASN A 110 -6.80 3.97 3.60
CA ASN A 110 -7.06 5.38 3.30
C ASN A 110 -6.30 5.88 2.05
N ARG A 111 -5.86 4.95 1.18
CA ARG A 111 -5.15 5.30 -0.05
C ARG A 111 -6.09 5.27 -1.24
N ASP A 112 -6.03 6.31 -2.05
CA ASP A 112 -6.69 6.39 -3.35
C ASP A 112 -5.85 5.75 -4.47
N ARG A 113 -6.50 5.44 -5.57
CA ARG A 113 -5.84 4.97 -6.79
C ARG A 113 -5.48 6.17 -7.66
N ALA A 114 -4.19 6.39 -7.88
CA ALA A 114 -3.70 7.46 -8.75
C ALA A 114 -4.30 7.37 -10.17
N GLY A 115 -4.75 8.51 -10.71
CA GLY A 115 -5.30 8.60 -12.06
C GLY A 115 -6.81 8.32 -12.19
N TYR A 116 -7.47 7.94 -11.09
CA TYR A 116 -8.95 7.94 -11.01
C TYR A 116 -9.41 9.13 -10.15
N PRO A 117 -10.62 9.69 -10.40
CA PRO A 117 -11.15 10.70 -9.49
C PRO A 117 -11.12 10.09 -8.09
N GLU A 118 -10.39 10.76 -7.21
CA GLU A 118 -9.99 10.37 -5.85
C GLU A 118 -11.05 9.53 -5.12
N ARG A 119 -11.03 8.22 -5.32
CA ARG A 119 -11.94 7.27 -4.67
C ARG A 119 -11.21 6.53 -3.57
N LEU A 120 -11.46 6.92 -2.34
CA LEU A 120 -10.99 6.16 -1.19
C LEU A 120 -11.77 4.84 -1.06
N PRO A 121 -11.19 3.78 -0.49
CA PRO A 121 -11.87 2.51 -0.26
C PRO A 121 -13.27 2.64 0.36
N LEU A 122 -13.42 3.50 1.36
CA LEU A 122 -14.71 3.74 2.02
C LEU A 122 -15.75 4.36 1.09
N HIS A 123 -15.35 5.25 0.17
CA HIS A 123 -16.27 5.86 -0.81
C HIS A 123 -16.81 4.81 -1.79
N ILE A 124 -15.95 3.87 -2.23
CA ILE A 124 -16.37 2.77 -3.11
C ILE A 124 -17.43 1.91 -2.40
N ALA A 125 -17.18 1.53 -1.14
CA ALA A 125 -18.13 0.73 -0.37
C ALA A 125 -19.48 1.43 -0.17
N VAL A 126 -19.48 2.76 0.09
CA VAL A 126 -20.70 3.56 0.21
C VAL A 126 -21.44 3.65 -1.14
N GLN A 127 -20.74 3.92 -2.25
CA GLN A 127 -21.34 4.00 -3.58
C GLN A 127 -22.03 2.68 -3.97
N ARG A 128 -21.44 1.54 -3.58
CA ARG A 128 -22.01 0.20 -3.81
C ARG A 128 -23.12 -0.17 -2.83
N ARG A 129 -23.39 0.67 -1.83
CA ARG A 129 -24.32 0.37 -0.73
C ARG A 129 -23.95 -0.93 0.01
N ASP A 130 -22.68 -1.26 0.07
CA ASP A 130 -22.17 -2.48 0.69
C ASP A 130 -21.91 -2.26 2.19
N THR A 131 -22.92 -2.56 3.02
CA THR A 131 -22.88 -2.36 4.47
C THR A 131 -21.82 -3.25 5.15
N ALA A 132 -21.58 -4.46 4.63
CA ALA A 132 -20.58 -5.37 5.17
C ALA A 132 -19.16 -4.82 4.92
N MET A 133 -18.91 -4.33 3.71
CA MET A 133 -17.64 -3.71 3.35
C MET A 133 -17.40 -2.41 4.13
N VAL A 134 -18.44 -1.55 4.28
CA VAL A 134 -18.34 -0.32 5.10
C VAL A 134 -17.96 -0.67 6.54
N ARG A 135 -18.59 -1.68 7.13
CA ARG A 135 -18.28 -2.13 8.49
C ARG A 135 -16.84 -2.61 8.61
N LEU A 136 -16.39 -3.47 7.70
CA LEU A 136 -15.02 -3.94 7.64
C LEU A 136 -13.99 -2.79 7.53
N LEU A 137 -14.19 -1.88 6.58
CA LEU A 137 -13.27 -0.76 6.38
C LEU A 137 -13.21 0.16 7.59
N MET A 138 -14.35 0.44 8.22
CA MET A 138 -14.41 1.23 9.45
C MET A 138 -13.70 0.51 10.60
N GLU A 139 -13.82 -0.80 10.74
CA GLU A 139 -13.07 -1.60 11.72
C GLU A 139 -11.56 -1.53 11.50
N LEU A 140 -11.13 -1.60 10.23
CA LEU A 140 -9.72 -1.57 9.83
C LEU A 140 -9.10 -0.17 9.78
N GLY A 141 -9.84 0.88 10.09
CA GLY A 141 -9.24 2.20 10.25
C GLY A 141 -9.55 3.20 9.15
N ALA A 142 -10.56 2.96 8.32
CA ALA A 142 -10.99 3.95 7.34
C ALA A 142 -11.36 5.28 8.00
N ASP A 143 -10.89 6.37 7.39
CA ASP A 143 -11.20 7.73 7.83
C ASP A 143 -12.45 8.26 7.13
N ALA A 144 -13.56 8.25 7.87
CA ALA A 144 -14.84 8.75 7.37
C ALA A 144 -14.90 10.27 7.18
N ARG A 145 -13.88 11.02 7.67
CA ARG A 145 -13.77 12.48 7.48
C ARG A 145 -13.02 12.83 6.20
N SER A 146 -12.29 11.90 5.64
CA SER A 146 -11.61 12.11 4.37
C SER A 146 -12.65 12.26 3.26
N GLY A 147 -12.59 13.37 2.57
CA GLY A 147 -13.39 13.65 1.39
C GLY A 147 -12.54 13.76 0.14
N ILE A 148 -13.17 13.87 -1.01
CA ILE A 148 -12.54 13.92 -2.33
C ILE A 148 -12.23 15.40 -2.67
N TRP A 149 -10.99 15.67 -3.07
CA TRP A 149 -10.62 17.01 -3.53
C TRP A 149 -11.38 17.37 -4.83
N PRO A 150 -11.84 18.65 -5.07
CA PRO A 150 -11.68 19.81 -4.19
C PRO A 150 -12.77 19.94 -3.10
N TYR A 151 -13.85 19.19 -3.16
CA TYR A 151 -15.04 19.33 -2.30
C TYR A 151 -14.98 18.41 -1.06
N ARG A 152 -13.89 18.47 -0.31
CA ARG A 152 -13.60 17.50 0.78
C ARG A 152 -14.69 17.40 1.85
N LYS A 153 -15.39 18.47 2.19
CA LYS A 153 -16.45 18.42 3.22
C LYS A 153 -17.71 17.74 2.72
N ASP A 154 -18.12 18.06 1.50
CA ASP A 154 -19.38 17.60 0.90
C ASP A 154 -19.25 16.16 0.37
N THR A 155 -18.03 15.72 0.12
CA THR A 155 -17.74 14.38 -0.41
C THR A 155 -17.28 13.38 0.65
N GLN A 156 -17.39 13.69 1.95
CA GLN A 156 -17.14 12.70 3.00
C GLN A 156 -18.08 11.51 2.87
N ALA A 157 -17.57 10.30 3.15
CA ALA A 157 -18.32 9.06 3.01
C ALA A 157 -19.67 9.08 3.75
N VAL A 158 -19.71 9.71 4.94
CA VAL A 158 -20.95 9.87 5.71
C VAL A 158 -21.96 10.83 5.06
N VAL A 159 -21.48 11.91 4.44
CA VAL A 159 -22.33 12.86 3.70
C VAL A 159 -22.92 12.19 2.47
N MET A 160 -22.07 11.52 1.69
CA MET A 160 -22.51 10.73 0.52
C MET A 160 -23.56 9.67 0.87
N ALA A 161 -23.43 9.00 2.02
CA ALA A 161 -24.41 8.03 2.49
C ALA A 161 -25.73 8.71 2.87
N ALA A 162 -25.69 9.84 3.58
CA ALA A 162 -26.85 10.58 4.02
C ALA A 162 -27.65 11.14 2.83
N GLU A 163 -26.98 11.76 1.84
CA GLU A 163 -27.60 12.29 0.63
C GLU A 163 -28.32 11.22 -0.20
N ARG A 164 -27.86 9.95 -0.11
CA ARG A 164 -28.48 8.81 -0.80
C ARG A 164 -29.53 8.08 0.04
N GLY A 165 -29.78 8.51 1.27
CA GLY A 165 -30.73 7.86 2.17
C GLY A 165 -30.23 6.48 2.66
N TYR A 166 -28.92 6.27 2.78
CA TYR A 166 -28.34 5.01 3.27
C TYR A 166 -28.18 5.05 4.80
N ASP A 167 -29.29 5.11 5.53
CA ASP A 167 -29.33 5.34 6.98
C ASP A 167 -28.53 4.30 7.76
N GLU A 168 -28.59 3.02 7.38
CA GLU A 168 -27.79 1.96 8.00
C GLU A 168 -26.28 2.25 7.90
N ILE A 169 -25.81 2.71 6.73
CA ILE A 169 -24.40 3.06 6.52
C ILE A 169 -24.02 4.29 7.36
N VAL A 170 -24.87 5.29 7.41
CA VAL A 170 -24.66 6.47 8.28
C VAL A 170 -24.49 6.04 9.73
N ASP A 171 -25.35 5.14 10.21
CA ASP A 171 -25.29 4.61 11.57
C ASP A 171 -24.01 3.82 11.84
N ILE A 172 -23.57 2.98 10.91
CA ILE A 172 -22.31 2.23 11.03
C ILE A 172 -21.14 3.20 11.19
N ILE A 173 -21.04 4.19 10.31
CA ILE A 173 -19.96 5.17 10.32
C ILE A 173 -19.95 5.96 11.64
N ARG A 174 -21.10 6.44 12.09
CA ARG A 174 -21.23 7.22 13.33
C ARG A 174 -20.89 6.39 14.57
N LYS A 175 -21.38 5.16 14.66
CA LYS A 175 -21.12 4.26 15.81
C LYS A 175 -19.64 3.90 15.95
N GLN A 176 -18.95 3.64 14.83
CA GLN A 176 -17.52 3.32 14.87
C GLN A 176 -16.66 4.55 15.23
N LYS A 177 -17.07 5.74 14.78
CA LYS A 177 -16.42 6.99 15.17
C LYS A 177 -16.47 7.20 16.69
N LEU A 178 -17.66 7.03 17.29
CA LEU A 178 -17.86 7.17 18.75
C LEU A 178 -17.03 6.16 19.54
N LYS A 179 -16.84 4.93 19.05
CA LYS A 179 -15.99 3.92 19.70
C LYS A 179 -14.52 4.32 19.74
N ARG A 180 -14.02 5.02 18.70
CA ARG A 180 -12.62 5.47 18.64
C ARG A 180 -12.34 6.74 19.43
N GLU A 181 -13.35 7.58 19.61
CA GLU A 181 -13.23 8.83 20.37
C GLU A 181 -13.36 8.63 21.89
N LYS A 182 -13.84 7.45 22.35
CA LYS A 182 -13.79 7.06 23.76
C LYS A 182 -12.41 6.48 24.07
N PRO A 183 -11.56 7.16 24.89
CA PRO A 183 -10.34 6.56 25.38
C PRO A 183 -10.71 5.29 26.14
N ALA A 184 -9.91 4.22 25.96
CA ALA A 184 -10.01 3.05 26.82
C ALA A 184 -9.87 3.52 28.25
N THR A 185 -10.97 3.41 29.01
CA THR A 185 -10.93 3.66 30.45
C THR A 185 -9.99 2.61 31.03
N VAL A 186 -8.78 3.06 31.37
CA VAL A 186 -7.80 2.23 32.08
C VAL A 186 -8.42 1.99 33.48
N CYS A 187 -8.81 0.75 33.74
CA CYS A 187 -9.02 0.25 35.09
C CYS A 187 -7.67 -0.12 35.69
#